data_848623744a6c460a4000c48edbf33687
#
_entry.id   848623744a6c460a4000c48edbf33687
#
_cell.length_a   1.000
_cell.length_b   1.000
_cell.length_c   1.000
_cell.angle_alpha   90.00
_cell.angle_beta   90.00
_cell.angle_gamma   90.00
#
_symmetry.space_group_name_H-M   'P 1'
#
loop_
_entity.id
_entity.type
_entity.pdbx_description
1 polymer ?
#
loop_
_entity_poly.entity_id
_entity_poly.type
_entity_poly.pdbx_seq_one_letter_code
_entity_poly.pdbx_strand_id
1 'polypeptide(L)'
;RLLPVARRINQRLAECGFALCRGDIMAGNPELCLSRQEWSRRFAGFVLEATPENLLGSSIYFDLRTIWGPDEGCEQLREELLRRVASNSLFQKMLAENALRQRPPVGRFRDFVVARSGADKDTLDLKVQGLTPFVDGARLLALANGIGAVGTLERLRALIAKGVIDALDGAAYEEAYHFIQQTR
;
A
#
# COMPACT_ATOMS: atom_id res chain seq x y z
N ARG A 1 11.77 14.33 21.52
CA ARG A 1 11.72 15.78 21.22
C ARG A 1 10.81 16.11 20.04
N LEU A 2 10.61 15.22 19.06
CA LEU A 2 9.79 15.48 17.87
C LEU A 2 8.28 15.28 18.10
N LEU A 3 7.87 14.43 19.03
CA LEU A 3 6.47 14.08 19.26
C LEU A 3 5.55 15.30 19.51
N PRO A 4 5.90 16.30 20.33
CA PRO A 4 5.06 17.49 20.51
C PRO A 4 4.90 18.30 19.22
N VAL A 5 5.94 18.34 18.38
CA VAL A 5 5.90 19.01 17.07
C VAL A 5 4.97 18.26 16.13
N ALA A 6 5.12 16.92 16.04
CA ALA A 6 4.27 16.07 15.21
C ALA A 6 2.77 16.18 15.59
N ARG A 7 2.47 16.17 16.88
CA ARG A 7 1.09 16.39 17.38
C ARG A 7 0.53 17.74 16.97
N ARG A 8 1.34 18.81 17.06
CA ARG A 8 0.94 20.14 16.63
C ARG A 8 0.67 20.21 15.13
N ILE A 9 1.49 19.55 14.32
CA ILE A 9 1.28 19.47 12.87
C ILE A 9 -0.04 18.75 12.57
N ASN A 10 -0.30 17.59 13.18
CA ASN A 10 -1.58 16.87 13.01
C ASN A 10 -2.77 17.74 13.40
N GLN A 11 -2.69 18.46 14.52
CA GLN A 11 -3.75 19.37 14.96
C GLN A 11 -3.98 20.51 13.96
N ARG A 12 -2.90 21.14 13.46
CA ARG A 12 -3.01 22.21 12.46
C ARG A 12 -3.62 21.71 11.15
N LEU A 13 -3.27 20.52 10.72
CA LEU A 13 -3.92 19.90 9.55
C LEU A 13 -5.42 19.66 9.79
N ALA A 14 -5.80 19.22 10.99
CA ALA A 14 -7.21 19.06 11.35
C ALA A 14 -7.96 20.39 11.31
N GLU A 15 -7.37 21.46 11.80
CA GLU A 15 -7.91 22.85 11.74
C GLU A 15 -8.09 23.32 10.27
N CYS A 16 -7.26 22.82 9.34
CA CYS A 16 -7.41 23.06 7.90
C CYS A 16 -8.44 22.18 7.21
N GLY A 17 -9.17 21.32 7.95
CA GLY A 17 -10.23 20.45 7.42
C GLY A 17 -9.77 19.01 7.09
N PHE A 18 -8.51 18.65 7.33
CA PHE A 18 -8.04 17.27 7.20
C PHE A 18 -8.38 16.47 8.45
N ALA A 19 -9.39 15.61 8.38
CA ALA A 19 -9.80 14.80 9.52
C ALA A 19 -8.66 13.96 10.09
N LEU A 20 -8.54 13.90 11.41
CA LEU A 20 -7.60 13.00 12.09
C LEU A 20 -7.91 11.55 11.75
N CYS A 21 -6.86 10.73 11.59
CA CYS A 21 -7.01 9.31 11.29
C CYS A 21 -7.68 8.57 12.45
N ARG A 22 -8.80 7.90 12.20
CA ARG A 22 -9.54 7.13 13.23
C ARG A 22 -8.72 5.94 13.77
N GLY A 23 -7.81 5.40 12.96
CA GLY A 23 -6.89 4.33 13.36
C GLY A 23 -5.60 4.83 14.02
N ASP A 24 -5.51 6.13 14.31
CA ASP A 24 -4.32 6.78 14.91
C ASP A 24 -3.01 6.54 14.13
N ILE A 25 -3.10 6.29 12.82
CA ILE A 25 -1.93 6.16 11.94
C ILE A 25 -1.47 7.57 11.57
N MET A 26 -0.77 8.21 12.50
CA MET A 26 -0.33 9.61 12.40
C MET A 26 1.03 9.82 13.09
N ALA A 27 1.80 10.80 12.62
CA ALA A 27 3.09 11.16 13.19
C ALA A 27 3.01 11.59 14.69
N GLY A 28 1.83 12.04 15.14
CA GLY A 28 1.56 12.37 16.54
C GLY A 28 1.38 11.17 17.47
N ASN A 29 1.25 9.96 16.93
CA ASN A 29 1.23 8.72 17.71
C ASN A 29 2.65 8.39 18.19
N PRO A 30 2.87 8.20 19.50
CA PRO A 30 4.20 7.85 20.04
C PRO A 30 4.78 6.58 19.41
N GLU A 31 3.93 5.59 19.09
CA GLU A 31 4.36 4.34 18.49
C GLU A 31 4.81 4.47 17.03
N LEU A 32 4.50 5.57 16.38
CA LEU A 32 4.88 5.85 14.98
C LEU A 32 5.94 6.95 14.86
N CYS A 33 6.14 7.75 15.91
CA CYS A 33 7.18 8.78 15.99
C CYS A 33 8.53 8.15 16.34
N LEU A 34 9.03 7.30 15.46
CA LEU A 34 10.19 6.43 15.65
C LEU A 34 11.43 6.98 14.93
N SER A 35 12.61 6.62 15.42
CA SER A 35 13.87 6.81 14.71
C SER A 35 13.96 5.86 13.49
N ARG A 36 14.87 6.16 12.55
CA ARG A 36 15.15 5.28 11.41
C ARG A 36 15.50 3.85 11.85
N GLN A 37 16.29 3.70 12.91
CA GLN A 37 16.70 2.39 13.41
C GLN A 37 15.53 1.61 14.01
N GLU A 38 14.60 2.28 14.68
CA GLU A 38 13.38 1.64 15.20
C GLU A 38 12.45 1.23 14.07
N TRP A 39 12.30 2.06 13.03
CA TRP A 39 11.57 1.69 11.82
C TRP A 39 12.20 0.51 11.09
N SER A 40 13.55 0.45 10.95
CA SER A 40 14.25 -0.69 10.36
C SER A 40 13.95 -1.98 11.11
N ARG A 41 13.99 -1.96 12.46
CA ARG A 41 13.63 -3.12 13.29
C ARG A 41 12.16 -3.52 13.12
N ARG A 42 11.25 -2.55 13.05
CA ARG A 42 9.83 -2.80 12.85
C ARG A 42 9.55 -3.44 11.49
N PHE A 43 10.17 -2.94 10.43
CA PHE A 43 10.06 -3.53 9.08
C PHE A 43 10.65 -4.94 9.03
N ALA A 44 11.77 -5.17 9.71
CA ALA A 44 12.31 -6.52 9.85
C ALA A 44 11.30 -7.47 10.50
N GLY A 45 10.62 -7.04 11.58
CA GLY A 45 9.58 -7.81 12.24
C GLY A 45 8.42 -8.14 11.31
N PHE A 46 7.92 -7.18 10.53
CA PHE A 46 6.84 -7.41 9.56
C PHE A 46 7.20 -8.48 8.52
N VAL A 47 8.44 -8.49 8.04
CA VAL A 47 8.89 -9.46 7.02
C VAL A 47 9.19 -10.83 7.62
N LEU A 48 9.72 -10.88 8.84
CA LEU A 48 10.07 -12.15 9.51
C LEU A 48 8.86 -12.89 10.04
N GLU A 49 7.88 -12.17 10.55
CA GLU A 49 6.68 -12.72 11.19
C GLU A 49 5.45 -12.28 10.40
N ALA A 50 5.11 -12.99 9.32
CA ALA A 50 4.02 -12.65 8.41
C ALA A 50 2.63 -12.93 9.03
N THR A 51 2.36 -12.38 10.23
CA THR A 51 1.03 -12.43 10.85
C THR A 51 0.03 -11.54 10.09
N PRO A 52 -1.28 -11.72 10.25
CA PRO A 52 -2.28 -10.84 9.64
C PRO A 52 -2.06 -9.35 9.98
N GLU A 53 -1.68 -9.03 11.21
CA GLU A 53 -1.38 -7.68 11.68
C GLU A 53 -0.14 -7.11 10.99
N ASN A 54 0.91 -7.92 10.82
CA ASN A 54 2.14 -7.52 10.17
C ASN A 54 1.95 -7.35 8.65
N LEU A 55 1.12 -8.17 8.01
CA LEU A 55 0.74 -8.01 6.60
C LEU A 55 -0.07 -6.72 6.39
N LEU A 56 -1.00 -6.40 7.31
CA LEU A 56 -1.70 -5.12 7.29
C LEU A 56 -0.73 -3.95 7.49
N GLY A 57 0.17 -4.05 8.48
CA GLY A 57 1.23 -3.06 8.71
C GLY A 57 2.10 -2.85 7.48
N SER A 58 2.47 -3.92 6.78
CA SER A 58 3.23 -3.84 5.53
C SER A 58 2.50 -3.04 4.45
N SER A 59 1.20 -3.24 4.30
CA SER A 59 0.39 -2.50 3.33
C SER A 59 0.24 -1.01 3.67
N ILE A 60 0.36 -0.65 4.94
CA ILE A 60 0.27 0.74 5.42
C ILE A 60 1.62 1.46 5.33
N TYR A 61 2.71 0.82 5.77
CA TYR A 61 3.98 1.50 6.03
C TYR A 61 5.05 1.32 4.94
N PHE A 62 4.92 0.33 4.04
CA PHE A 62 5.93 0.11 3.01
C PHE A 62 5.91 1.14 1.88
N ASP A 63 4.83 1.92 1.76
CA ASP A 63 4.71 3.02 0.80
C ASP A 63 5.26 4.33 1.39
N LEU A 64 6.44 4.28 2.01
CA LEU A 64 7.06 5.44 2.64
C LEU A 64 7.78 6.33 1.63
N ARG A 65 7.70 7.64 1.87
CA ARG A 65 8.47 8.66 1.15
C ARG A 65 8.78 9.84 2.07
N THR A 66 9.87 10.51 1.80
CA THR A 66 10.19 11.79 2.46
C THR A 66 9.24 12.87 1.95
N ILE A 67 8.65 13.64 2.85
CA ILE A 67 7.82 14.80 2.52
C ILE A 67 8.53 16.11 2.87
N TRP A 68 9.57 16.07 3.69
CA TRP A 68 10.38 17.22 4.06
C TRP A 68 11.73 16.78 4.63
N GLY A 69 12.79 17.51 4.30
CA GLY A 69 14.15 17.24 4.77
C GLY A 69 14.96 16.31 3.85
N PRO A 70 16.14 15.86 4.28
CA PRO A 70 16.99 14.96 3.52
C PRO A 70 16.32 13.59 3.28
N ASP A 71 16.46 13.04 2.09
CA ASP A 71 15.82 11.78 1.69
C ASP A 71 16.64 10.53 2.04
N GLU A 72 17.93 10.68 2.30
CA GLU A 72 18.88 9.58 2.54
C GLU A 72 18.39 8.55 3.57
N GLY A 73 17.77 9.00 4.66
CA GLY A 73 17.27 8.11 5.71
C GLY A 73 16.08 7.26 5.26
N CYS A 74 15.21 7.80 4.42
CA CYS A 74 14.08 7.12 3.84
C CYS A 74 14.53 6.14 2.76
N GLU A 75 15.45 6.56 1.89
CA GLU A 75 16.03 5.70 0.86
C GLU A 75 16.75 4.48 1.45
N GLN A 76 17.60 4.67 2.46
CA GLN A 76 18.27 3.56 3.15
C GLN A 76 17.27 2.57 3.75
N LEU A 77 16.18 3.07 4.35
CA LEU A 77 15.13 2.24 4.92
C LEU A 77 14.38 1.45 3.84
N ARG A 78 14.11 2.08 2.70
CA ARG A 78 13.47 1.45 1.52
C ARG A 78 14.36 0.37 0.91
N GLU A 79 15.64 0.65 0.70
CA GLU A 79 16.60 -0.34 0.18
C GLU A 79 16.73 -1.55 1.10
N GLU A 80 16.81 -1.32 2.41
CA GLU A 80 16.86 -2.39 3.40
C GLU A 80 15.59 -3.25 3.35
N LEU A 81 14.41 -2.62 3.25
CA LEU A 81 13.13 -3.30 3.09
C LEU A 81 13.12 -4.17 1.83
N LEU A 82 13.50 -3.64 0.67
CA LEU A 82 13.53 -4.38 -0.59
C LEU A 82 14.43 -5.61 -0.52
N ARG A 83 15.63 -5.48 0.07
CA ARG A 83 16.52 -6.63 0.28
C ARG A 83 15.88 -7.71 1.16
N ARG A 84 15.22 -7.32 2.25
CA ARG A 84 14.54 -8.25 3.16
C ARG A 84 13.39 -8.98 2.49
N VAL A 85 12.56 -8.28 1.73
CA VAL A 85 11.43 -8.86 1.01
C VAL A 85 11.93 -9.80 -0.10
N ALA A 86 12.95 -9.39 -0.87
CA ALA A 86 13.51 -10.21 -1.94
C ALA A 86 14.09 -11.55 -1.42
N SER A 87 14.61 -11.56 -0.20
CA SER A 87 15.19 -12.78 0.42
C SER A 87 14.17 -13.64 1.19
N ASN A 88 12.89 -13.25 1.26
CA ASN A 88 11.88 -13.96 2.04
C ASN A 88 10.67 -14.38 1.18
N SER A 89 10.78 -15.56 0.56
CA SER A 89 9.72 -16.12 -0.28
C SER A 89 8.43 -16.45 0.48
N LEU A 90 8.53 -16.79 1.77
CA LEU A 90 7.35 -17.04 2.62
C LEU A 90 6.56 -15.75 2.82
N PHE A 91 7.23 -14.65 3.12
CA PHE A 91 6.57 -13.35 3.25
C PHE A 91 5.89 -12.93 1.94
N GLN A 92 6.57 -13.09 0.78
CA GLN A 92 5.99 -12.80 -0.53
C GLN A 92 4.75 -13.64 -0.79
N LYS A 93 4.79 -14.94 -0.47
CA LYS A 93 3.63 -15.84 -0.58
C LYS A 93 2.47 -15.37 0.31
N MET A 94 2.72 -15.05 1.58
CA MET A 94 1.70 -14.59 2.51
C MET A 94 1.08 -13.25 2.07
N LEU A 95 1.90 -12.35 1.52
CA LEU A 95 1.43 -11.08 0.96
C LEU A 95 0.55 -11.31 -0.28
N ALA A 96 0.92 -12.26 -1.15
CA ALA A 96 0.11 -12.67 -2.30
C ALA A 96 -1.23 -13.27 -1.87
N GLU A 97 -1.23 -14.20 -0.93
CA GLU A 97 -2.45 -14.80 -0.38
C GLU A 97 -3.38 -13.75 0.24
N ASN A 98 -2.80 -12.75 0.93
CA ASN A 98 -3.57 -11.65 1.50
C ASN A 98 -4.20 -10.78 0.40
N ALA A 99 -3.46 -10.43 -0.65
CA ALA A 99 -3.97 -9.66 -1.79
C ALA A 99 -5.12 -10.40 -2.52
N LEU A 100 -4.99 -11.72 -2.69
CA LEU A 100 -5.99 -12.55 -3.36
C LEU A 100 -7.29 -12.78 -2.55
N ARG A 101 -7.33 -12.39 -1.27
CA ARG A 101 -8.58 -12.42 -0.48
C ARG A 101 -9.62 -11.44 -0.99
N GLN A 102 -9.17 -10.31 -1.54
CA GLN A 102 -10.04 -9.32 -2.16
C GLN A 102 -10.31 -9.73 -3.60
N ARG A 103 -11.48 -10.34 -3.82
CA ARG A 103 -11.88 -10.78 -5.16
C ARG A 103 -12.57 -9.63 -5.89
N PRO A 104 -12.21 -9.39 -7.18
CA PRO A 104 -12.99 -8.50 -8.02
C PRO A 104 -14.46 -8.91 -8.05
N PRO A 105 -15.40 -7.96 -8.10
CA PRO A 105 -16.84 -8.25 -8.04
C PRO A 105 -17.39 -8.74 -9.39
N VAL A 106 -16.75 -9.76 -9.97
CA VAL A 106 -17.12 -10.34 -11.27
C VAL A 106 -17.74 -11.70 -11.08
N GLY A 107 -18.99 -11.86 -11.54
CA GLY A 107 -19.73 -13.11 -11.52
C GLY A 107 -19.30 -14.08 -12.62
N ARG A 108 -19.92 -15.26 -12.62
CA ARG A 108 -19.61 -16.36 -13.58
C ARG A 108 -19.83 -15.98 -15.06
N PHE A 109 -20.74 -15.07 -15.33
CA PHE A 109 -21.14 -14.65 -16.69
C PHE A 109 -20.66 -13.24 -17.04
N ARG A 110 -19.58 -12.75 -16.42
CA ARG A 110 -19.03 -11.41 -16.57
C ARG A 110 -19.95 -10.28 -16.06
N ASP A 111 -21.02 -10.61 -15.34
CA ASP A 111 -21.86 -9.63 -14.68
C ASP A 111 -21.19 -9.17 -13.38
N PHE A 112 -21.49 -7.92 -12.97
CA PHE A 112 -21.03 -7.44 -11.68
C PHE A 112 -21.85 -8.03 -10.54
N VAL A 113 -21.15 -8.45 -9.49
CA VAL A 113 -21.80 -8.90 -8.24
C VAL A 113 -21.95 -7.70 -7.32
N VAL A 114 -23.14 -7.15 -7.28
CA VAL A 114 -23.49 -6.01 -6.41
C VAL A 114 -23.91 -6.45 -5.00
N ALA A 115 -23.89 -5.54 -4.05
CA ALA A 115 -24.40 -5.75 -2.70
C ALA A 115 -25.91 -6.11 -2.75
N ARG A 116 -26.30 -7.20 -2.08
CA ARG A 116 -27.67 -7.73 -2.15
C ARG A 116 -28.63 -7.12 -1.12
N SER A 117 -28.11 -6.46 -0.09
CA SER A 117 -28.91 -5.91 1.00
C SER A 117 -28.17 -4.78 1.73
N GLY A 118 -28.87 -4.04 2.58
CA GLY A 118 -28.34 -2.93 3.36
C GLY A 118 -28.43 -1.59 2.64
N ALA A 119 -27.78 -0.57 3.20
CA ALA A 119 -27.76 0.79 2.67
C ALA A 119 -27.08 0.89 1.29
N ASP A 120 -26.14 -0.03 1.01
CA ASP A 120 -25.35 -0.07 -0.22
C ASP A 120 -25.90 -1.09 -1.24
N LYS A 121 -27.21 -1.48 -1.11
CA LYS A 121 -27.84 -2.40 -2.05
C LYS A 121 -27.70 -1.90 -3.49
N ASP A 122 -27.44 -2.84 -4.40
CA ASP A 122 -27.24 -2.59 -5.84
C ASP A 122 -26.05 -1.70 -6.19
N THR A 123 -25.08 -1.52 -5.25
CA THR A 123 -23.83 -0.79 -5.47
C THR A 123 -22.60 -1.72 -5.48
N LEU A 124 -21.48 -1.18 -5.97
CA LEU A 124 -20.15 -1.81 -5.96
C LEU A 124 -19.22 -0.99 -5.07
N ASP A 125 -18.47 -1.66 -4.19
CA ASP A 125 -17.36 -1.01 -3.48
C ASP A 125 -16.13 -0.92 -4.40
N LEU A 126 -16.07 0.14 -5.20
CA LEU A 126 -14.96 0.40 -6.11
C LEU A 126 -13.62 0.61 -5.38
N LYS A 127 -13.63 0.99 -4.11
CA LYS A 127 -12.41 1.12 -3.32
C LYS A 127 -11.83 -0.25 -2.98
N VAL A 128 -12.64 -1.10 -2.35
CA VAL A 128 -12.16 -2.39 -1.85
C VAL A 128 -12.09 -3.44 -2.96
N GLN A 129 -13.11 -3.52 -3.80
CA GLN A 129 -13.22 -4.56 -4.83
C GLN A 129 -12.62 -4.15 -6.18
N GLY A 130 -12.49 -2.84 -6.43
CA GLY A 130 -11.90 -2.30 -7.66
C GLY A 130 -10.42 -1.94 -7.49
N LEU A 131 -10.09 -0.90 -6.70
CA LEU A 131 -8.73 -0.36 -6.60
C LEU A 131 -7.78 -1.24 -5.79
N THR A 132 -8.23 -1.82 -4.68
CA THR A 132 -7.35 -2.58 -3.79
C THR A 132 -6.59 -3.70 -4.50
N PRO A 133 -7.20 -4.52 -5.40
CA PRO A 133 -6.47 -5.54 -6.16
C PRO A 133 -5.33 -4.97 -7.01
N PHE A 134 -5.51 -3.81 -7.64
CA PHE A 134 -4.45 -3.14 -8.41
C PHE A 134 -3.32 -2.66 -7.50
N VAL A 135 -3.65 -2.01 -6.39
CA VAL A 135 -2.68 -1.47 -5.43
C VAL A 135 -1.85 -2.59 -4.82
N ASP A 136 -2.49 -3.64 -4.34
CA ASP A 136 -1.82 -4.75 -3.67
C ASP A 136 -1.04 -5.62 -4.65
N GLY A 137 -1.58 -5.89 -5.84
CA GLY A 137 -0.88 -6.62 -6.89
C GLY A 137 0.37 -5.88 -7.38
N ALA A 138 0.26 -4.60 -7.70
CA ALA A 138 1.39 -3.78 -8.11
C ALA A 138 2.45 -3.65 -6.99
N ARG A 139 2.03 -3.50 -5.72
CA ARG A 139 2.94 -3.47 -4.56
C ARG A 139 3.69 -4.78 -4.41
N LEU A 140 2.98 -5.90 -4.40
CA LEU A 140 3.57 -7.23 -4.28
C LEU A 140 4.62 -7.48 -5.37
N LEU A 141 4.24 -7.28 -6.64
CA LEU A 141 5.13 -7.51 -7.77
C LEU A 141 6.34 -6.57 -7.74
N ALA A 142 6.15 -5.29 -7.38
CA ALA A 142 7.23 -4.33 -7.26
C ALA A 142 8.22 -4.74 -6.15
N LEU A 143 7.73 -5.05 -4.96
CA LEU A 143 8.57 -5.49 -3.83
C LEU A 143 9.33 -6.78 -4.16
N ALA A 144 8.67 -7.77 -4.75
CA ALA A 144 9.30 -9.04 -5.14
C ALA A 144 10.41 -8.86 -6.20
N ASN A 145 10.29 -7.81 -7.01
CA ASN A 145 11.25 -7.50 -8.08
C ASN A 145 12.25 -6.37 -7.70
N GLY A 146 12.31 -5.96 -6.44
CA GLY A 146 13.25 -4.95 -5.97
C GLY A 146 12.96 -3.53 -6.50
N ILE A 147 11.69 -3.23 -6.83
CA ILE A 147 11.26 -1.92 -7.34
C ILE A 147 10.81 -1.06 -6.16
N GLY A 148 11.50 0.05 -5.92
CA GLY A 148 11.26 0.97 -4.80
C GLY A 148 10.21 2.05 -5.06
N ALA A 149 9.52 2.05 -6.21
CA ALA A 149 8.43 2.96 -6.50
C ALA A 149 7.29 2.82 -5.48
N VAL A 150 6.65 3.93 -5.09
CA VAL A 150 5.56 3.92 -4.09
C VAL A 150 4.17 4.12 -4.70
N GLY A 151 4.07 4.79 -5.84
CA GLY A 151 2.82 4.96 -6.56
C GLY A 151 2.43 3.74 -7.37
N THR A 152 1.14 3.41 -7.45
CA THR A 152 0.65 2.23 -8.19
C THR A 152 1.02 2.29 -9.66
N LEU A 153 0.80 3.42 -10.33
CA LEU A 153 1.16 3.61 -11.74
C LEU A 153 2.67 3.58 -11.97
N GLU A 154 3.45 4.18 -11.08
CA GLU A 154 4.91 4.12 -11.13
C GLU A 154 5.42 2.69 -11.01
N ARG A 155 4.81 1.89 -10.14
CA ARG A 155 5.10 0.46 -10.00
C ARG A 155 4.76 -0.32 -11.26
N LEU A 156 3.58 -0.12 -11.82
CA LEU A 156 3.16 -0.77 -13.07
C LEU A 156 4.14 -0.47 -14.20
N ARG A 157 4.49 0.80 -14.40
CA ARG A 157 5.46 1.22 -15.43
C ARG A 157 6.85 0.63 -15.22
N ALA A 158 7.33 0.59 -13.98
CA ALA A 158 8.61 -0.03 -13.67
C ALA A 158 8.60 -1.56 -13.87
N LEU A 159 7.47 -2.23 -13.60
CA LEU A 159 7.28 -3.65 -13.86
C LEU A 159 7.24 -3.97 -15.35
N ILE A 160 6.59 -3.13 -16.15
CA ILE A 160 6.59 -3.21 -17.62
C ILE A 160 8.02 -3.01 -18.15
N ALA A 161 8.70 -1.95 -17.74
CA ALA A 161 10.07 -1.66 -18.17
C ALA A 161 11.06 -2.78 -17.81
N LYS A 162 10.78 -3.52 -16.74
CA LYS A 162 11.57 -4.68 -16.30
C LYS A 162 11.16 -6.00 -16.98
N GLY A 163 10.11 -5.99 -17.81
CA GLY A 163 9.58 -7.18 -18.48
C GLY A 163 8.86 -8.17 -17.56
N VAL A 164 8.44 -7.75 -16.37
CA VAL A 164 7.67 -8.58 -15.43
C VAL A 164 6.19 -8.63 -15.85
N ILE A 165 5.70 -7.55 -16.41
CA ILE A 165 4.35 -7.44 -16.98
C ILE A 165 4.54 -7.13 -18.47
N ASP A 166 3.77 -7.81 -19.33
CA ASP A 166 3.74 -7.51 -20.75
C ASP A 166 3.21 -6.08 -21.01
N ALA A 167 3.72 -5.42 -22.06
CA ALA A 167 3.38 -4.04 -22.34
C ALA A 167 1.89 -3.84 -22.67
N LEU A 168 1.25 -4.82 -23.32
CA LEU A 168 -0.17 -4.75 -23.67
C LEU A 168 -1.04 -4.89 -22.42
N ASP A 169 -0.74 -5.87 -21.56
CA ASP A 169 -1.42 -6.07 -20.29
C ASP A 169 -1.21 -4.87 -19.37
N GLY A 170 0.02 -4.33 -19.34
CA GLY A 170 0.36 -3.17 -18.54
C GLY A 170 -0.42 -1.93 -18.93
N ALA A 171 -0.59 -1.65 -20.22
CA ALA A 171 -1.41 -0.56 -20.72
C ALA A 171 -2.89 -0.73 -20.33
N ALA A 172 -3.42 -1.95 -20.44
CA ALA A 172 -4.78 -2.26 -20.00
C ALA A 172 -4.96 -2.07 -18.48
N TYR A 173 -3.96 -2.43 -17.68
CA TYR A 173 -4.00 -2.22 -16.21
C TYR A 173 -3.95 -0.72 -15.85
N GLU A 174 -3.13 0.08 -16.53
CA GLU A 174 -3.11 1.53 -16.31
C GLU A 174 -4.46 2.18 -16.66
N GLU A 175 -5.04 1.82 -17.81
CA GLU A 175 -6.33 2.33 -18.24
C GLU A 175 -7.46 1.95 -17.26
N ALA A 176 -7.53 0.69 -16.85
CA ALA A 176 -8.51 0.21 -15.88
C ALA A 176 -8.35 0.92 -14.52
N TYR A 177 -7.11 1.10 -14.05
CA TYR A 177 -6.85 1.81 -12.81
C TYR A 177 -7.33 3.26 -12.87
N HIS A 178 -7.03 3.98 -13.95
CA HIS A 178 -7.51 5.34 -14.18
C HIS A 178 -9.03 5.42 -14.24
N PHE A 179 -9.67 4.52 -14.97
CA PHE A 179 -11.12 4.46 -15.07
C PHE A 179 -11.78 4.30 -13.70
N ILE A 180 -11.31 3.34 -12.88
CA ILE A 180 -11.84 3.12 -11.52
C ILE A 180 -11.61 4.33 -10.62
N GLN A 181 -10.45 4.99 -10.73
CA GLN A 181 -10.15 6.21 -9.98
C GLN A 181 -11.09 7.38 -10.31
N GLN A 182 -11.45 7.53 -11.58
CA GLN A 182 -12.36 8.60 -12.04
C GLN A 182 -13.82 8.31 -11.69
N THR A 183 -14.20 7.02 -11.65
CA THR A 183 -15.58 6.59 -11.39
C THR A 183 -15.92 6.61 -9.90
N ARG A 184 -14.91 6.54 -9.04
CA ARG A 184 -15.05 6.53 -7.57
C ARG A 184 -15.31 7.93 -6.99
#